data_625dc071966cc7ac997e760d388b6d1b
#
_entry.id   625dc071966cc7ac997e760d388b6d1b
#
_cell.length_a   1.000
_cell.length_b   1.000
_cell.length_c   1.000
_cell.angle_alpha   90.00
_cell.angle_beta   90.00
_cell.angle_gamma   90.00
#
_symmetry.space_group_name_H-M   'P 1'
#
loop_
_entity.id
_entity.type
_entity.pdbx_description
1 polymer ?
#
loop_
_entity_poly.entity_id
_entity_poly.type
_entity_poly.pdbx_seq_one_letter_code
_entity_poly.pdbx_strand_id
1 'polypeptide(L)'
;MLEGVVTVDELDDIVTSSIGLRWAADGPFRSFHLGGGPGGFVSFFRQFAPGMEAAWKSQAAVTLDEKSQKTIIDQAQASFAATPPEQLEGERDAKQLAILKALAAVKAAE
;
A
#
# COMPACT_ATOMS: atom_id res chain seq x y z
N MET A 1 -3.90 -11.73 -6.91
CA MET A 1 -2.98 -12.91 -6.83
C MET A 1 -3.74 -14.21 -6.96
N LEU A 2 -4.47 -14.64 -5.94
CA LEU A 2 -5.19 -15.94 -5.99
C LEU A 2 -6.28 -15.99 -7.06
N GLU A 3 -6.95 -14.88 -7.33
CA GLU A 3 -8.00 -14.77 -8.34
C GLU A 3 -7.48 -14.32 -9.71
N GLY A 4 -6.17 -14.16 -9.86
CA GLY A 4 -5.54 -13.77 -11.12
C GLY A 4 -5.74 -12.31 -11.52
N VAL A 5 -6.14 -11.44 -10.59
CA VAL A 5 -6.36 -10.03 -10.86
C VAL A 5 -5.04 -9.27 -11.02
N VAL A 6 -4.07 -9.54 -10.13
CA VAL A 6 -2.75 -8.93 -10.16
C VAL A 6 -1.68 -9.96 -9.81
N THR A 7 -0.46 -9.73 -10.29
CA THR A 7 0.73 -10.45 -9.85
C THR A 7 1.32 -9.78 -8.61
N VAL A 8 2.31 -10.42 -8.00
CA VAL A 8 3.05 -9.86 -6.86
C VAL A 8 3.71 -8.52 -7.24
N ASP A 9 4.41 -8.48 -8.37
CA ASP A 9 5.11 -7.27 -8.82
C ASP A 9 4.14 -6.14 -9.15
N GLU A 10 3.03 -6.46 -9.81
CA GLU A 10 1.99 -5.47 -10.13
C GLU A 10 1.38 -4.88 -8.86
N LEU A 11 1.12 -5.70 -7.83
CA LEU A 11 0.57 -5.22 -6.56
C LEU A 11 1.54 -4.28 -5.86
N ASP A 12 2.82 -4.64 -5.80
CA ASP A 12 3.86 -3.80 -5.19
C ASP A 12 3.96 -2.45 -5.92
N ASP A 13 3.96 -2.46 -7.26
CA ASP A 13 4.02 -1.24 -8.06
C ASP A 13 2.79 -0.35 -7.84
N ILE A 14 1.60 -0.94 -7.79
CA ILE A 14 0.36 -0.20 -7.54
C ILE A 14 0.41 0.48 -6.18
N VAL A 15 0.79 -0.25 -5.13
CA VAL A 15 0.80 0.29 -3.76
C VAL A 15 1.86 1.38 -3.60
N THR A 16 3.07 1.16 -4.10
CA THR A 16 4.17 2.13 -3.92
C THR A 16 4.00 3.41 -4.73
N SER A 17 3.28 3.36 -5.85
CA SER A 17 3.00 4.54 -6.69
C SER A 17 1.67 5.23 -6.40
N SER A 18 0.88 4.74 -5.46
CA SER A 18 -0.42 5.30 -5.14
C SER A 18 -0.61 5.50 -3.63
N ILE A 19 -1.33 4.59 -2.97
CA ILE A 19 -1.69 4.73 -1.55
C ILE A 19 -0.46 4.80 -0.64
N GLY A 20 0.57 4.01 -0.90
CA GLY A 20 1.80 4.03 -0.11
C GLY A 20 2.51 5.38 -0.18
N LEU A 21 2.54 5.99 -1.36
CA LEU A 21 3.11 7.31 -1.56
C LEU A 21 2.32 8.38 -0.79
N ARG A 22 0.99 8.35 -0.88
CA ARG A 22 0.13 9.30 -0.17
C ARG A 22 0.28 9.17 1.34
N TRP A 23 0.31 7.96 1.86
CA TRP A 23 0.41 7.72 3.31
C TRP A 23 1.81 8.00 3.86
N ALA A 24 2.85 7.88 3.05
CA ALA A 24 4.19 8.32 3.44
C ALA A 24 4.25 9.84 3.63
N ALA A 25 3.52 10.60 2.82
CA ALA A 25 3.49 12.05 2.88
C ALA A 25 2.54 12.60 3.97
N ASP A 26 1.31 12.09 4.04
CA ASP A 26 0.25 12.69 4.85
C ASP A 26 -0.39 11.74 5.87
N GLY A 27 -0.19 10.45 5.73
CA GLY A 27 -0.90 9.47 6.53
C GLY A 27 -2.37 9.31 6.12
N PRO A 28 -3.11 8.33 6.69
CA PRO A 28 -4.45 8.01 6.23
C PRO A 28 -5.50 9.07 6.56
N PHE A 29 -5.52 9.60 7.78
CA PHE A 29 -6.55 10.57 8.17
C PHE A 29 -6.41 11.90 7.44
N ARG A 30 -5.20 12.42 7.34
CA ARG A 30 -4.95 13.66 6.59
C ARG A 30 -5.27 13.51 5.11
N SER A 31 -4.96 12.36 4.52
CA SER A 31 -5.32 12.06 3.13
C SER A 31 -6.84 12.08 2.92
N PHE A 32 -7.60 11.51 3.85
CA PHE A 32 -9.07 11.54 3.81
C PHE A 32 -9.62 12.94 4.02
N HIS A 33 -9.02 13.73 4.90
CA HIS A 33 -9.40 15.12 5.11
C HIS A 33 -9.25 15.95 3.81
N LEU A 34 -8.13 15.80 3.13
CA LEU A 34 -7.89 16.45 1.83
C LEU A 34 -8.84 15.95 0.75
N GLY A 35 -9.16 14.65 0.76
CA GLY A 35 -10.11 14.04 -0.17
C GLY A 35 -11.54 14.53 -0.03
N GLY A 36 -11.91 15.10 1.12
CA GLY A 36 -13.22 15.68 1.36
C GLY A 36 -13.41 17.09 0.79
N GLY A 37 -12.35 17.66 0.22
CA GLY A 37 -12.40 19.03 -0.30
C GLY A 37 -12.71 20.06 0.78
N PRO A 38 -13.53 21.08 0.48
CA PRO A 38 -13.88 22.13 1.47
C PRO A 38 -14.58 21.59 2.71
N GLY A 39 -15.31 20.47 2.60
CA GLY A 39 -15.98 19.83 3.73
C GLY A 39 -15.07 19.00 4.63
N GLY A 40 -13.84 18.73 4.19
CA GLY A 40 -12.81 18.03 4.96
C GLY A 40 -13.15 16.58 5.30
N PHE A 41 -12.59 16.12 6.40
CA PHE A 41 -12.77 14.74 6.87
C PHE A 41 -14.23 14.40 7.15
N VAL A 42 -15.00 15.31 7.72
CA VAL A 42 -16.41 15.08 8.04
C VAL A 42 -17.20 14.73 6.77
N SER A 43 -17.03 15.53 5.72
CA SER A 43 -17.67 15.29 4.42
C SER A 43 -17.24 13.96 3.81
N PHE A 44 -15.94 13.70 3.80
CA PHE A 44 -15.39 12.45 3.28
C PHE A 44 -15.96 11.23 4.03
N PHE A 45 -15.88 11.26 5.35
CA PHE A 45 -16.28 10.12 6.19
C PHE A 45 -17.77 9.83 6.08
N ARG A 46 -18.63 10.86 6.14
CA ARG A 46 -20.08 10.69 6.01
C ARG A 46 -20.49 10.16 4.66
N GLN A 47 -19.80 10.55 3.61
CA GLN A 47 -20.08 10.08 2.25
C GLN A 47 -19.65 8.63 2.05
N PHE A 48 -18.49 8.22 2.57
CA PHE A 48 -17.90 6.92 2.27
C PHE A 48 -18.15 5.84 3.33
N ALA A 49 -18.46 6.21 4.58
CA ALA A 49 -18.62 5.23 5.65
C ALA A 49 -19.65 4.13 5.35
N PRO A 50 -20.85 4.43 4.83
CA PRO A 50 -21.81 3.38 4.49
C PRO A 50 -21.30 2.40 3.44
N GLY A 51 -20.59 2.90 2.43
CA GLY A 51 -19.98 2.06 1.39
C GLY A 51 -18.84 1.21 1.93
N MET A 52 -18.03 1.75 2.82
CA MET A 52 -16.96 1.01 3.49
C MET A 52 -17.52 -0.13 4.34
N GLU A 53 -18.56 0.14 5.12
CA GLU A 53 -19.21 -0.88 5.93
C GLU A 53 -19.80 -1.99 5.05
N ALA A 54 -20.46 -1.63 3.96
CA ALA A 54 -21.00 -2.58 2.99
C ALA A 54 -19.90 -3.42 2.35
N ALA A 55 -18.77 -2.79 1.97
CA ALA A 55 -17.61 -3.47 1.41
C ALA A 55 -17.00 -4.47 2.40
N TRP A 56 -16.86 -4.10 3.68
CA TRP A 56 -16.35 -5.00 4.70
C TRP A 56 -17.23 -6.24 4.89
N LYS A 57 -18.55 -6.05 4.86
CA LYS A 57 -19.51 -7.15 4.99
C LYS A 57 -19.50 -8.08 3.78
N SER A 58 -19.15 -7.56 2.59
CA SER A 58 -19.15 -8.33 1.35
C SER A 58 -17.77 -8.93 1.02
N GLN A 59 -16.75 -8.69 1.83
CA GLN A 59 -15.43 -9.28 1.60
C GLN A 59 -15.50 -10.79 1.59
N ALA A 60 -14.94 -11.39 0.54
CA ALA A 60 -14.81 -12.83 0.45
C ALA A 60 -13.89 -13.36 1.56
N ALA A 61 -14.33 -14.40 2.25
CA ALA A 61 -13.47 -15.12 3.18
C ALA A 61 -12.44 -15.91 2.37
N VAL A 62 -11.17 -15.56 2.52
CA VAL A 62 -10.08 -16.29 1.88
C VAL A 62 -9.46 -17.24 2.88
N THR A 63 -9.37 -18.53 2.49
CA THR A 63 -8.67 -19.54 3.28
C THR A 63 -7.26 -19.70 2.72
N LEU A 64 -6.27 -19.61 3.59
CA LEU A 64 -4.87 -19.86 3.23
C LEU A 64 -4.54 -21.35 3.43
N ASP A 65 -5.13 -22.20 2.61
CA ASP A 65 -4.80 -23.62 2.57
C ASP A 65 -3.44 -23.83 1.90
N GLU A 66 -2.95 -25.08 1.87
CA GLU A 66 -1.62 -25.39 1.30
C GLU A 66 -1.51 -24.99 -0.16
N LYS A 67 -2.55 -25.17 -0.96
CA LYS A 67 -2.55 -24.79 -2.37
C LYS A 67 -2.46 -23.27 -2.54
N SER A 68 -3.22 -22.52 -1.77
CA SER A 68 -3.21 -21.06 -1.80
C SER A 68 -1.86 -20.52 -1.33
N GLN A 69 -1.32 -21.08 -0.25
CA GLN A 69 0.02 -20.71 0.24
C GLN A 69 1.10 -20.99 -0.83
N LYS A 70 1.04 -22.14 -1.48
CA LYS A 70 1.99 -22.50 -2.52
C LYS A 70 1.93 -21.53 -3.70
N THR A 71 0.73 -21.14 -4.13
CA THR A 71 0.55 -20.17 -5.23
C THR A 71 1.21 -18.84 -4.90
N ILE A 72 0.98 -18.31 -3.69
CA ILE A 72 1.56 -17.05 -3.26
C ILE A 72 3.08 -17.15 -3.12
N ILE A 73 3.55 -18.21 -2.47
CA ILE A 73 4.99 -18.44 -2.26
C ILE A 73 5.71 -18.56 -3.61
N ASP A 74 5.18 -19.34 -4.54
CA ASP A 74 5.80 -19.54 -5.85
C ASP A 74 5.91 -18.21 -6.63
N GLN A 75 4.87 -17.38 -6.59
CA GLN A 75 4.89 -16.06 -7.23
C GLN A 75 5.91 -15.12 -6.56
N ALA A 76 5.93 -15.08 -5.24
CA ALA A 76 6.86 -14.24 -4.50
C ALA A 76 8.32 -14.68 -4.74
N GLN A 77 8.58 -15.96 -4.71
CA GLN A 77 9.92 -16.50 -4.98
C GLN A 77 10.37 -16.23 -6.41
N ALA A 78 9.49 -16.36 -7.39
CA ALA A 78 9.81 -16.03 -8.78
C ALA A 78 10.20 -14.55 -8.94
N SER A 79 9.53 -13.66 -8.19
CA SER A 79 9.84 -12.22 -8.18
C SER A 79 11.19 -11.90 -7.54
N PHE A 80 11.52 -12.56 -6.44
CA PHE A 80 12.65 -12.15 -5.59
C PHE A 80 13.88 -13.04 -5.68
N ALA A 81 13.79 -14.20 -6.33
CA ALA A 81 14.86 -15.20 -6.37
C ALA A 81 16.15 -14.70 -7.08
N ALA A 82 16.01 -13.78 -8.03
CA ALA A 82 17.15 -13.27 -8.81
C ALA A 82 18.03 -12.31 -8.04
N THR A 83 17.56 -11.77 -6.91
CA THR A 83 18.28 -10.75 -6.14
C THR A 83 18.61 -11.27 -4.74
N PRO A 84 19.88 -11.22 -4.30
CA PRO A 84 20.22 -11.64 -2.93
C PRO A 84 19.49 -10.81 -1.88
N PRO A 85 19.09 -11.42 -0.74
CA PRO A 85 18.38 -10.70 0.33
C PRO A 85 19.13 -9.46 0.85
N GLU A 86 20.45 -9.52 0.94
CA GLU A 86 21.28 -8.41 1.39
C GLU A 86 21.20 -7.20 0.45
N GLN A 87 21.09 -7.46 -0.85
CA GLN A 87 20.90 -6.39 -1.84
C GLN A 87 19.52 -5.76 -1.71
N LEU A 88 18.47 -6.57 -1.53
CA LEU A 88 17.11 -6.06 -1.31
C LEU A 88 17.01 -5.21 -0.04
N GLU A 89 17.67 -5.64 1.03
CA GLU A 89 17.74 -4.87 2.28
C GLU A 89 18.42 -3.52 2.08
N GLY A 90 19.54 -3.50 1.37
CA GLY A 90 20.27 -2.27 1.06
C GLY A 90 19.44 -1.32 0.20
N GLU A 91 18.74 -1.82 -0.79
CA GLU A 91 17.84 -1.03 -1.64
C GLU A 91 16.68 -0.45 -0.83
N ARG A 92 16.07 -1.26 0.05
CA ARG A 92 15.02 -0.80 0.96
C ARG A 92 15.51 0.34 1.84
N ASP A 93 16.65 0.17 2.48
CA ASP A 93 17.22 1.16 3.39
C ASP A 93 17.53 2.47 2.66
N ALA A 94 18.09 2.38 1.46
CA ALA A 94 18.37 3.55 0.63
C ALA A 94 17.08 4.29 0.23
N LYS A 95 16.04 3.58 -0.17
CA LYS A 95 14.75 4.16 -0.53
C LYS A 95 14.08 4.84 0.66
N GLN A 96 14.01 4.16 1.80
CA GLN A 96 13.41 4.72 3.01
C GLN A 96 14.16 5.95 3.50
N LEU A 97 15.49 5.91 3.49
CA LEU A 97 16.31 7.05 3.89
C LEU A 97 16.11 8.24 2.96
N ALA A 98 16.01 8.00 1.64
CA ALA A 98 15.76 9.04 0.65
C ALA A 98 14.39 9.71 0.88
N ILE A 99 13.35 8.92 1.17
CA ILE A 99 12.01 9.44 1.49
C ILE A 99 12.06 10.29 2.76
N LEU A 100 12.68 9.79 3.82
CA LEU A 100 12.80 10.53 5.08
C LEU A 100 13.56 11.83 4.91
N LYS A 101 14.63 11.84 4.13
CA LYS A 101 15.39 13.06 3.83
C LYS A 101 14.56 14.06 3.03
N ALA A 102 13.80 13.61 2.04
CA ALA A 102 12.93 14.47 1.25
C ALA A 102 11.85 15.12 2.11
N LEU A 103 11.21 14.34 2.98
CA LEU A 103 10.18 14.84 3.89
C LEU A 103 10.77 15.83 4.91
N ALA A 104 11.95 15.55 5.45
CA ALA A 104 12.65 16.46 6.36
C ALA A 104 12.99 17.79 5.69
N ALA A 105 13.41 17.76 4.42
CA ALA A 105 13.72 18.97 3.65
C ALA A 105 12.48 19.86 3.46
N VAL A 106 11.32 19.27 3.17
CA VAL A 106 10.06 20.00 3.06
C VAL A 106 9.68 20.64 4.39
N LYS A 107 9.79 19.89 5.48
CA LYS A 107 9.49 20.41 6.84
C LYS A 107 10.41 21.57 7.22
N ALA A 108 11.69 21.50 6.90
CA ALA A 108 12.67 22.55 7.21
C ALA A 108 12.39 23.84 6.41
N ALA A 109 11.72 23.76 5.26
CA ALA A 109 11.37 24.90 4.42
C ALA A 109 10.09 25.63 4.85
N GLU A 110 9.33 25.06 5.80
CA GLU A 110 8.08 25.66 6.31
C GLU A 110 8.31 26.88 7.21
#